data_863074d204ea94d469806d6f09f65547
#
_entry.id   863074d204ea94d469806d6f09f65547
#
_cell.length_a   1.000
_cell.length_b   1.000
_cell.length_c   1.000
_cell.angle_alpha   90.00
_cell.angle_beta   90.00
_cell.angle_gamma   90.00
#
_symmetry.space_group_name_H-M   'P 1'
#
loop_
_entity.id
_entity.type
_entity.pdbx_description
1 polymer ?
#
loop_
_entity_poly.entity_id
_entity_poly.type
_entity_poly.pdbx_seq_one_letter_code
_entity_poly.pdbx_strand_id
1 'polypeptide(L)'
;MTPSECTNKDEIRIQIDLIDKEIIALFAKRFQYVREIVRYKNDAESVIALDRKNHVIKERGEWAANHGLDKETFEQIYRFLLDHNIRKEMEILGVKEKG
;
A
#
# COMPACT_ATOMS: atom_id res chain seq x y z
N MET A 1 17.13 4.50 19.48
CA MET A 1 16.29 4.97 20.60
C MET A 1 14.97 4.22 20.55
N THR A 2 14.61 3.54 21.65
CA THR A 2 13.31 2.88 21.77
C THR A 2 12.23 3.90 22.14
N PRO A 3 10.95 3.61 21.89
CA PRO A 3 9.88 4.56 22.26
C PRO A 3 9.90 4.99 23.74
N SER A 4 10.19 4.07 24.63
CA SER A 4 10.22 4.38 26.08
C SER A 4 11.41 5.24 26.50
N GLU A 5 12.45 5.33 25.67
CA GLU A 5 13.62 6.16 25.94
C GLU A 5 13.39 7.64 25.59
N CYS A 6 12.34 7.94 24.83
CA CYS A 6 11.98 9.30 24.50
C CYS A 6 11.49 10.04 25.76
N THR A 7 12.00 11.25 25.97
CA THR A 7 11.71 12.03 27.19
C THR A 7 10.63 13.08 27.02
N ASN A 8 10.20 13.35 25.78
CA ASN A 8 9.15 14.34 25.49
C ASN A 8 8.46 14.02 24.16
N LYS A 9 7.36 14.73 23.89
CA LYS A 9 6.57 14.54 22.67
C LYS A 9 7.36 14.83 21.41
N ASP A 10 8.23 15.81 21.44
CA ASP A 10 8.99 16.20 20.24
C ASP A 10 9.96 15.11 19.82
N GLU A 11 10.62 14.46 20.78
CA GLU A 11 11.49 13.31 20.47
C GLU A 11 10.70 12.16 19.85
N ILE A 12 9.50 11.88 20.37
CA ILE A 12 8.63 10.85 19.84
C ILE A 12 8.20 11.20 18.40
N ARG A 13 7.80 12.43 18.16
CA ARG A 13 7.38 12.90 16.83
C ARG A 13 8.51 12.83 15.81
N ILE A 14 9.72 13.16 16.21
CA ILE A 14 10.90 13.03 15.33
C ILE A 14 11.06 11.57 14.88
N GLN A 15 10.92 10.63 15.79
CA GLN A 15 11.03 9.20 15.45
C GLN A 15 9.90 8.75 14.52
N ILE A 16 8.67 9.21 14.78
CA ILE A 16 7.53 8.92 13.90
C ILE A 16 7.80 9.48 12.50
N ASP A 17 8.29 10.72 12.39
CA ASP A 17 8.58 11.35 11.11
C ASP A 17 9.64 10.58 10.32
N LEU A 18 10.67 10.08 11.00
CA LEU A 18 11.71 9.27 10.37
C LEU A 18 11.15 7.95 9.83
N ILE A 19 10.27 7.31 10.62
CA ILE A 19 9.60 6.08 10.20
C ILE A 19 8.70 6.35 8.99
N ASP A 20 7.94 7.44 9.02
CA ASP A 20 7.05 7.80 7.91
C ASP A 20 7.85 8.04 6.61
N LYS A 21 9.04 8.66 6.70
CA LYS A 21 9.92 8.80 5.54
C LYS A 21 10.32 7.45 4.96
N GLU A 22 10.64 6.50 5.81
CA GLU A 22 10.96 5.13 5.37
C GLU A 22 9.75 4.45 4.72
N ILE A 23 8.57 4.61 5.30
CA ILE A 23 7.33 4.05 4.75
C ILE A 23 7.07 4.63 3.35
N ILE A 24 7.17 5.94 3.20
CA ILE A 24 6.97 6.61 1.90
C ILE A 24 7.99 6.12 0.87
N ALA A 25 9.25 5.98 1.26
CA ALA A 25 10.29 5.45 0.38
C ALA A 25 9.99 4.02 -0.06
N LEU A 26 9.46 3.19 0.85
CA LEU A 26 9.07 1.82 0.54
C LEU A 26 7.85 1.80 -0.39
N PHE A 27 6.88 2.69 -0.20
CA PHE A 27 5.76 2.81 -1.12
C PHE A 27 6.21 3.24 -2.52
N ALA A 28 7.18 4.15 -2.61
CA ALA A 28 7.74 4.55 -3.90
C ALA A 28 8.40 3.35 -4.60
N LYS A 29 9.16 2.57 -3.86
CA LYS A 29 9.79 1.35 -4.39
C LYS A 29 8.73 0.34 -4.83
N ARG A 30 7.71 0.13 -4.00
CA ARG A 30 6.59 -0.75 -4.32
C ARG A 30 5.91 -0.29 -5.61
N PHE A 31 5.68 1.00 -5.78
CA PHE A 31 5.03 1.54 -6.96
C PHE A 31 5.83 1.30 -8.24
N GLN A 32 7.16 1.28 -8.18
CA GLN A 32 7.99 0.93 -9.34
C GLN A 32 7.67 -0.48 -9.83
N TYR A 33 7.45 -1.43 -8.91
CA TYR A 33 7.05 -2.79 -9.27
C TYR A 33 5.61 -2.84 -9.79
N VAL A 34 4.71 -2.04 -9.23
CA VAL A 34 3.33 -1.95 -9.70
C VAL A 34 3.30 -1.46 -11.15
N ARG A 35 4.10 -0.45 -11.48
CA ARG A 35 4.22 0.05 -12.86
C ARG A 35 4.78 -1.01 -13.79
N GLU A 36 5.80 -1.73 -13.35
CA GLU A 36 6.49 -2.73 -14.17
C GLU A 36 5.58 -3.92 -14.49
N ILE A 37 4.69 -4.32 -13.57
CA ILE A 37 3.82 -5.48 -13.79
C ILE A 37 2.85 -5.27 -14.95
N VAL A 38 2.58 -4.03 -15.34
CA VAL A 38 1.71 -3.70 -16.49
C VAL A 38 2.22 -4.33 -17.77
N ARG A 39 3.53 -4.55 -17.88
CA ARG A 39 4.14 -5.23 -19.05
C ARG A 39 3.55 -6.62 -19.30
N TYR A 40 3.00 -7.25 -18.28
CA TYR A 40 2.47 -8.61 -18.30
C TYR A 40 0.94 -8.63 -18.32
N LYS A 41 0.30 -7.47 -18.43
CA LYS A 41 -1.15 -7.32 -18.42
C LYS A 41 -1.64 -6.77 -19.75
N ASN A 42 -2.70 -7.37 -20.28
CA ASN A 42 -3.18 -7.08 -21.63
C ASN A 42 -4.51 -6.31 -21.65
N ASP A 43 -5.27 -6.36 -20.57
CA ASP A 43 -6.61 -5.80 -20.53
C ASP A 43 -7.00 -5.33 -19.12
N ALA A 44 -8.17 -4.70 -19.02
CA ALA A 44 -8.68 -4.19 -17.76
C ALA A 44 -8.91 -5.30 -16.73
N GLU A 45 -9.36 -6.47 -17.16
CA GLU A 45 -9.60 -7.60 -16.25
C GLU A 45 -8.31 -8.05 -15.58
N SER A 46 -7.20 -8.16 -16.34
CA SER A 46 -5.87 -8.48 -15.81
C SER A 46 -5.40 -7.42 -14.82
N VAL A 47 -5.68 -6.14 -15.09
CA VAL A 47 -5.30 -5.04 -14.21
C VAL A 47 -6.08 -5.09 -12.90
N ILE A 48 -7.39 -5.30 -12.97
CA ILE A 48 -8.25 -5.37 -11.79
C ILE A 48 -7.89 -6.58 -10.94
N ALA A 49 -7.70 -7.76 -11.56
CA ALA A 49 -7.30 -9.00 -10.88
C ALA A 49 -8.00 -9.16 -9.52
N LEU A 50 -9.33 -9.23 -9.55
CA LEU A 50 -10.19 -9.14 -8.35
C LEU A 50 -9.81 -10.16 -7.26
N ASP A 51 -9.53 -11.39 -7.65
CA ASP A 51 -9.16 -12.44 -6.70
C ASP A 51 -7.84 -12.10 -5.99
N ARG A 52 -6.86 -11.59 -6.72
CA ARG A 52 -5.58 -11.13 -6.17
C ARG A 52 -5.79 -9.95 -5.23
N LYS A 53 -6.61 -8.98 -5.64
CA LYS A 53 -6.93 -7.80 -4.82
C LYS A 53 -7.52 -8.22 -3.47
N ASN A 54 -8.53 -9.08 -3.49
CA ASN A 54 -9.20 -9.55 -2.27
C ASN A 54 -8.23 -10.34 -1.38
N HIS A 55 -7.39 -11.18 -1.98
CA HIS A 55 -6.38 -11.93 -1.25
C HIS A 55 -5.37 -11.00 -0.56
N VAL A 56 -4.88 -10.00 -1.26
CA VAL A 56 -3.91 -9.04 -0.71
C VAL A 56 -4.51 -8.28 0.48
N ILE A 57 -5.73 -7.78 0.33
CA ILE A 57 -6.40 -7.04 1.41
C ILE A 57 -6.50 -7.89 2.66
N LYS A 58 -6.97 -9.12 2.52
CA LYS A 58 -7.12 -10.04 3.64
C LYS A 58 -5.78 -10.36 4.29
N GLU A 59 -4.78 -10.69 3.49
CA GLU A 59 -3.46 -11.07 3.96
C GLU A 59 -2.76 -9.92 4.70
N ARG A 60 -2.82 -8.69 4.16
CA ARG A 60 -2.22 -7.53 4.82
C ARG A 60 -2.90 -7.20 6.13
N GLY A 61 -4.23 -7.40 6.19
CA GLY A 61 -4.95 -7.27 7.45
C GLY A 61 -4.47 -8.29 8.50
N GLU A 62 -4.23 -9.51 8.10
CA GLU A 62 -3.69 -10.56 8.98
C GLU A 62 -2.28 -10.22 9.44
N TRP A 63 -1.41 -9.74 8.55
CA TRP A 63 -0.07 -9.30 8.92
C TRP A 63 -0.11 -8.15 9.93
N ALA A 64 -1.01 -7.19 9.72
CA ALA A 64 -1.19 -6.10 10.66
C ALA A 64 -1.58 -6.62 12.04
N ALA A 65 -2.56 -7.52 12.11
CA ALA A 65 -2.99 -8.12 13.37
C ALA A 65 -1.83 -8.84 14.07
N ASN A 66 -0.99 -9.54 13.32
CA ASN A 66 0.18 -10.24 13.87
C ASN A 66 1.22 -9.28 14.46
N HIS A 67 1.20 -8.02 14.06
CA HIS A 67 2.09 -6.98 14.59
C HIS A 67 1.40 -6.08 15.62
N GLY A 68 0.24 -6.48 16.12
CA GLY A 68 -0.49 -5.70 17.11
C GLY A 68 -1.22 -4.48 16.56
N LEU A 69 -1.43 -4.44 15.23
CA LEU A 69 -2.14 -3.36 14.56
C LEU A 69 -3.60 -3.75 14.30
N ASP A 70 -4.45 -2.75 14.02
CA ASP A 70 -5.86 -2.99 13.76
C ASP A 70 -6.07 -3.56 12.36
N LYS A 71 -6.56 -4.79 12.30
CA LYS A 71 -6.77 -5.52 11.05
C LYS A 71 -7.65 -4.75 10.06
N GLU A 72 -8.82 -4.28 10.53
CA GLU A 72 -9.78 -3.60 9.67
C GLU A 72 -9.21 -2.30 9.09
N THR A 73 -8.50 -1.53 9.89
CA THR A 73 -7.84 -0.30 9.44
C THR A 73 -6.89 -0.59 8.28
N PHE A 74 -6.07 -1.64 8.43
CA PHE A 74 -5.08 -1.96 7.38
C PHE A 74 -5.71 -2.61 6.16
N GLU A 75 -6.81 -3.33 6.30
CA GLU A 75 -7.59 -3.76 5.15
C GLU A 75 -8.10 -2.56 4.34
N GLN A 76 -8.59 -1.52 5.01
CA GLN A 76 -9.07 -0.30 4.36
C GLN A 76 -7.93 0.47 3.69
N ILE A 77 -6.78 0.57 4.34
CA ILE A 77 -5.59 1.23 3.78
C ILE A 77 -5.19 0.52 2.48
N TYR A 78 -5.09 -0.80 2.51
CA TYR A 78 -4.70 -1.57 1.32
C TYR A 78 -5.78 -1.55 0.24
N ARG A 79 -7.05 -1.53 0.61
CA ARG A 79 -8.14 -1.37 -0.36
C ARG A 79 -7.99 -0.05 -1.12
N PHE A 80 -7.77 1.04 -0.40
CA PHE A 80 -7.54 2.36 -0.99
C PHE A 80 -6.30 2.36 -1.90
N LEU A 81 -5.20 1.81 -1.40
CA LEU A 81 -3.94 1.74 -2.13
C LEU A 81 -4.07 0.93 -3.41
N LEU A 82 -4.72 -0.23 -3.35
CA LEU A 82 -4.90 -1.10 -4.51
C LEU A 82 -5.82 -0.46 -5.55
N ASP A 83 -6.87 0.21 -5.13
CA ASP A 83 -7.75 0.94 -6.04
C ASP A 83 -6.99 2.05 -6.78
N HIS A 84 -6.13 2.76 -6.06
CA HIS A 84 -5.27 3.78 -6.66
C HIS A 84 -4.30 3.15 -7.67
N ASN A 85 -3.67 2.03 -7.29
CA ASN A 85 -2.72 1.33 -8.16
C ASN A 85 -3.41 0.82 -9.42
N ILE A 86 -4.62 0.27 -9.31
CA ILE A 86 -5.40 -0.20 -10.45
C ILE A 86 -5.64 0.95 -11.43
N ARG A 87 -6.05 2.11 -10.94
CA ARG A 87 -6.26 3.29 -11.80
C ARG A 87 -4.97 3.69 -12.54
N LYS A 88 -3.84 3.68 -11.83
CA LYS A 88 -2.55 4.02 -12.43
C LYS A 88 -2.12 2.98 -13.46
N GLU A 89 -2.33 1.71 -13.19
CA GLU A 89 -2.04 0.64 -14.15
C GLU A 89 -2.90 0.79 -15.42
N MET A 90 -4.17 1.12 -15.27
CA MET A 90 -5.06 1.36 -16.41
C MET A 90 -4.61 2.56 -17.24
N GLU A 91 -4.17 3.64 -16.61
CA GLU A 91 -3.61 4.80 -17.29
C GLU A 91 -2.39 4.40 -18.14
N ILE A 92 -1.48 3.62 -17.56
CA ILE A 92 -0.26 3.17 -18.23
C ILE A 92 -0.63 2.25 -19.41
N LEU A 93 -1.57 1.36 -19.22
CA LEU A 93 -2.02 0.43 -20.23
C LEU A 93 -2.82 1.12 -21.34
N GLY A 94 -3.34 2.32 -21.10
CA GLY A 94 -4.15 3.06 -22.04
C GLY A 94 -5.62 2.65 -22.08
N VAL A 95 -6.09 1.96 -21.04
CA VAL A 95 -7.50 1.57 -20.91
C VAL A 95 -8.26 2.75 -20.29
N LYS A 96 -9.30 3.21 -20.99
CA LYS A 96 -10.15 4.27 -20.46
C LYS A 96 -11.12 3.69 -19.43
N GLU A 97 -11.18 4.31 -18.27
CA GLU A 97 -12.23 4.01 -17.31
C GLU A 97 -13.56 4.43 -17.92
N LYS A 98 -14.56 3.57 -17.81
CA LYS A 98 -15.93 3.95 -18.09
C LYS A 98 -16.39 4.76 -16.87
N GLY A 99 -16.36 6.05 -17.04
CA GLY A 99 -16.79 7.00 -16.01
C GLY A 99 -18.27 6.87 -15.70
#